data_254ce0ec17c29519063610a67f3f31d1
#
_entry.id   254ce0ec17c29519063610a67f3f31d1
#
_cell.length_a   1.000
_cell.length_b   1.000
_cell.length_c   1.000
_cell.angle_alpha   90.00
_cell.angle_beta   90.00
_cell.angle_gamma   90.00
#
_symmetry.space_group_name_H-M   'P 1'
#
loop_
_entity.id
_entity.type
_entity.pdbx_description
1 polymer ?
#
loop_
_entity_poly.entity_id
_entity_poly.type
_entity_poly.pdbx_seq_one_letter_code
_entity_poly.pdbx_strand_id
1 'polypeptide(L)'
;PAAASANRPPVRPSGRPPVRSSEGPPTAEARREAPLPPSGGAADAARAEAEWRPLAPALWPAPWQERLARTRPGLVAWTYWTLGSDLCDGGQPGKAERGLFFRRLLQDLGHPQGTHTFWPVCLPDAGGELRADAGIFWSGLQALKARGVILMGSAAARAAALPGKLEPLSHRVFRGRRVWILRDVDLMRDDAARYDQMLAFLQNALQSFLPR
;
A
#
# COMPACT_ATOMS: atom_id res chain seq x y z
N PRO A 1 7.37 -45.14 -43.95
CA PRO A 1 6.75 -44.74 -45.17
C PRO A 1 5.51 -43.87 -44.92
N ALA A 2 5.33 -42.92 -45.84
CA ALA A 2 4.16 -42.09 -46.12
C ALA A 2 3.87 -40.97 -45.15
N ALA A 3 4.20 -39.75 -45.46
CA ALA A 3 3.70 -38.83 -46.49
C ALA A 3 2.48 -38.02 -46.03
N ALA A 4 2.78 -36.75 -45.79
CA ALA A 4 2.19 -35.56 -46.39
C ALA A 4 0.68 -35.31 -46.27
N SER A 5 0.31 -34.13 -45.83
CA SER A 5 -0.29 -33.18 -46.77
C SER A 5 -0.54 -31.83 -46.13
N ALA A 6 -0.05 -30.80 -46.76
CA ALA A 6 -0.32 -29.41 -46.51
C ALA A 6 -1.76 -29.05 -46.89
N ASN A 7 -2.41 -28.17 -46.13
CA ASN A 7 -3.59 -27.47 -46.59
C ASN A 7 -3.50 -25.99 -46.20
N ARG A 8 -3.21 -25.14 -47.19
CA ARG A 8 -3.24 -23.67 -47.13
C ARG A 8 -4.64 -23.20 -47.57
N PRO A 9 -5.32 -22.34 -46.86
CA PRO A 9 -6.50 -21.66 -47.38
C PRO A 9 -6.13 -20.39 -48.16
N PRO A 10 -7.00 -19.96 -49.10
CA PRO A 10 -6.70 -18.95 -50.10
C PRO A 10 -6.87 -17.52 -49.63
N VAL A 11 -6.05 -16.68 -50.27
CA VAL A 11 -6.02 -15.20 -50.15
C VAL A 11 -7.30 -14.63 -50.78
N ARG A 12 -7.99 -13.71 -50.06
CA ARG A 12 -9.06 -12.87 -50.60
C ARG A 12 -8.55 -11.49 -51.00
N PRO A 13 -8.99 -10.94 -52.13
CA PRO A 13 -8.53 -9.65 -52.62
C PRO A 13 -9.23 -8.45 -51.93
N SER A 14 -8.47 -7.39 -51.87
CA SER A 14 -8.82 -6.07 -51.40
C SER A 14 -9.93 -5.39 -52.21
N GLY A 15 -10.98 -4.97 -51.54
CA GLY A 15 -11.95 -4.03 -52.06
C GLY A 15 -11.80 -2.66 -51.38
N ARG A 16 -11.45 -1.67 -52.16
CA ARG A 16 -11.34 -0.26 -51.77
C ARG A 16 -12.71 0.39 -51.87
N PRO A 17 -13.29 1.02 -50.86
CA PRO A 17 -14.47 1.87 -51.04
C PRO A 17 -14.10 3.31 -51.38
N PRO A 18 -15.03 4.07 -52.03
CA PRO A 18 -14.74 5.33 -52.69
C PRO A 18 -14.66 6.52 -51.75
N VAL A 19 -13.83 7.47 -52.19
CA VAL A 19 -13.67 8.80 -51.66
C VAL A 19 -14.98 9.57 -51.77
N ARG A 20 -15.49 10.13 -50.65
CA ARG A 20 -16.51 11.18 -50.66
C ARG A 20 -15.87 12.52 -50.24
N SER A 21 -16.10 13.46 -51.10
CA SER A 21 -15.63 14.83 -51.06
C SER A 21 -16.23 15.68 -49.90
N SER A 22 -15.40 16.51 -49.38
CA SER A 22 -15.58 17.90 -48.93
C SER A 22 -16.94 18.33 -48.35
N GLU A 23 -16.93 18.60 -47.06
CA GLU A 23 -17.71 19.67 -46.47
C GLU A 23 -16.84 20.45 -45.49
N GLY A 24 -16.94 21.78 -45.53
CA GLY A 24 -16.04 22.73 -44.91
C GLY A 24 -16.12 22.81 -43.37
N PRO A 25 -15.23 23.55 -42.73
CA PRO A 25 -15.13 23.61 -41.27
C PRO A 25 -16.30 24.37 -40.67
N PRO A 26 -16.95 23.81 -39.62
CA PRO A 26 -17.88 24.63 -38.82
C PRO A 26 -17.09 25.61 -37.96
N THR A 27 -17.57 26.81 -38.00
CA THR A 27 -17.26 28.01 -37.25
C THR A 27 -17.00 27.72 -35.77
N ALA A 28 -15.94 28.32 -35.25
CA ALA A 28 -15.57 28.35 -33.82
C ALA A 28 -16.68 29.03 -33.02
N GLU A 29 -17.67 28.27 -32.55
CA GLU A 29 -18.55 28.68 -31.48
C GLU A 29 -17.90 28.40 -30.15
N ALA A 30 -17.81 29.47 -29.36
CA ALA A 30 -17.22 29.55 -28.05
C ALA A 30 -17.58 28.33 -27.15
N ARG A 31 -16.62 27.45 -26.92
CA ARG A 31 -16.68 26.49 -25.84
C ARG A 31 -16.68 27.26 -24.51
N ARG A 32 -17.88 27.51 -23.98
CA ARG A 32 -18.05 27.95 -22.59
C ARG A 32 -17.37 26.91 -21.72
N GLU A 33 -16.21 27.26 -21.15
CA GLU A 33 -15.57 26.50 -20.07
C GLU A 33 -16.62 26.30 -18.97
N ALA A 34 -17.01 25.04 -18.79
CA ALA A 34 -17.76 24.66 -17.60
C ALA A 34 -16.87 24.97 -16.37
N PRO A 35 -17.43 25.60 -15.33
CA PRO A 35 -16.67 25.89 -14.14
C PRO A 35 -16.12 24.60 -13.57
N LEU A 36 -14.79 24.54 -13.36
CA LEU A 36 -14.10 23.45 -12.66
C LEU A 36 -14.80 23.25 -11.30
N PRO A 37 -15.06 22.00 -10.89
CA PRO A 37 -15.62 21.75 -9.57
C PRO A 37 -14.66 22.32 -8.51
N PRO A 38 -15.20 22.90 -7.44
CA PRO A 38 -14.40 23.60 -6.46
C PRO A 38 -13.37 22.65 -5.84
N SER A 39 -12.16 23.15 -5.66
CA SER A 39 -10.98 22.48 -5.07
C SER A 39 -11.16 22.15 -3.56
N GLY A 40 -12.35 21.75 -3.14
CA GLY A 40 -12.69 21.46 -1.74
C GLY A 40 -11.99 20.24 -1.15
N GLY A 41 -11.65 19.26 -1.95
CA GLY A 41 -11.19 17.96 -1.44
C GLY A 41 -9.89 17.97 -0.63
N ALA A 42 -8.94 18.86 -0.95
CA ALA A 42 -7.67 18.92 -0.22
C ALA A 42 -7.80 19.65 1.14
N ALA A 43 -8.61 20.72 1.17
CA ALA A 43 -8.87 21.47 2.40
C ALA A 43 -9.72 20.65 3.38
N ASP A 44 -10.74 19.94 2.88
CA ASP A 44 -11.58 19.05 3.68
C ASP A 44 -10.78 17.86 4.25
N ALA A 45 -9.89 17.28 3.45
CA ALA A 45 -8.99 16.21 3.91
C ALA A 45 -8.02 16.73 5.00
N ALA A 46 -7.45 17.90 4.82
CA ALA A 46 -6.57 18.51 5.82
C ALA A 46 -7.31 18.84 7.13
N ARG A 47 -8.55 19.30 7.04
CA ARG A 47 -9.40 19.56 8.20
C ARG A 47 -9.78 18.28 8.93
N ALA A 48 -10.19 17.24 8.21
CA ALA A 48 -10.49 15.92 8.78
C ALA A 48 -9.25 15.29 9.43
N GLU A 49 -8.06 15.53 8.90
CA GLU A 49 -6.80 15.12 9.51
C GLU A 49 -6.51 15.89 10.81
N ALA A 50 -6.73 17.20 10.83
CA ALA A 50 -6.54 18.03 12.01
C ALA A 50 -7.53 17.71 13.14
N GLU A 51 -8.74 17.28 12.80
CA GLU A 51 -9.81 16.92 13.75
C GLU A 51 -9.73 15.47 14.23
N TRP A 52 -8.88 14.64 13.61
CA TRP A 52 -8.77 13.23 13.98
C TRP A 52 -8.37 13.06 15.45
N ARG A 53 -9.06 12.16 16.13
CA ARG A 53 -8.77 11.76 17.50
C ARG A 53 -8.61 10.25 17.60
N PRO A 54 -7.61 9.75 18.35
CA PRO A 54 -7.45 8.32 18.54
C PRO A 54 -8.62 7.72 19.32
N LEU A 55 -9.07 6.55 18.89
CA LEU A 55 -10.05 5.75 19.60
C LEU A 55 -9.38 5.11 20.83
N ALA A 56 -10.04 5.18 21.99
CA ALA A 56 -9.55 4.50 23.19
C ALA A 56 -9.52 2.98 22.98
N PRO A 57 -8.45 2.25 23.36
CA PRO A 57 -8.35 0.81 23.15
C PRO A 57 -9.52 0.00 23.74
N ALA A 58 -10.11 0.47 24.84
CA ALA A 58 -11.27 -0.16 25.47
C ALA A 58 -12.53 -0.19 24.59
N LEU A 59 -12.58 0.65 23.54
CA LEU A 59 -13.71 0.73 22.59
C LEU A 59 -13.49 -0.12 21.34
N TRP A 60 -12.34 -0.78 21.21
CA TRP A 60 -12.06 -1.59 20.03
C TRP A 60 -12.73 -2.97 20.13
N PRO A 61 -13.00 -3.63 18.99
CA PRO A 61 -13.38 -5.05 18.99
C PRO A 61 -12.33 -5.92 19.67
N ALA A 62 -12.75 -6.98 20.34
CA ALA A 62 -11.89 -7.85 21.13
C ALA A 62 -10.64 -8.35 20.38
N PRO A 63 -10.70 -8.78 19.09
CA PRO A 63 -9.49 -9.21 18.36
C PRO A 63 -8.40 -8.14 18.28
N TRP A 64 -8.79 -6.87 18.17
CA TRP A 64 -7.86 -5.75 18.13
C TRP A 64 -7.24 -5.45 19.52
N GLN A 65 -8.04 -5.56 20.59
CA GLN A 65 -7.55 -5.41 21.96
C GLN A 65 -6.53 -6.51 22.29
N GLU A 66 -6.83 -7.76 21.96
CA GLU A 66 -5.93 -8.89 22.14
C GLU A 66 -4.64 -8.72 21.33
N ARG A 67 -4.76 -8.23 20.11
CA ARG A 67 -3.59 -7.94 19.26
C ARG A 67 -2.71 -6.87 19.89
N LEU A 68 -3.29 -5.78 20.40
CA LEU A 68 -2.54 -4.75 21.09
C LEU A 68 -1.80 -5.30 22.31
N ALA A 69 -2.47 -6.11 23.13
CA ALA A 69 -1.87 -6.71 24.33
C ALA A 69 -0.66 -7.61 24.02
N ARG A 70 -0.64 -8.24 22.85
CA ARG A 70 0.46 -9.11 22.38
C ARG A 70 1.55 -8.36 21.60
N THR A 71 1.32 -7.08 21.27
CA THR A 71 2.25 -6.31 20.43
C THR A 71 3.19 -5.47 21.31
N ARG A 72 4.48 -5.65 21.13
CA ARG A 72 5.48 -4.83 21.85
C ARG A 72 5.57 -3.44 21.20
N PRO A 73 5.67 -2.37 21.98
CA PRO A 73 5.91 -1.03 21.44
C PRO A 73 7.20 -0.95 20.63
N GLY A 74 7.22 -0.05 19.64
CA GLY A 74 8.40 0.23 18.84
C GLY A 74 8.28 1.58 18.14
N LEU A 75 9.42 2.21 17.84
CA LEU A 75 9.44 3.56 17.23
C LEU A 75 8.93 3.54 15.80
N VAL A 76 9.15 2.43 15.07
CA VAL A 76 8.75 2.23 13.67
C VAL A 76 7.86 1.01 13.57
N ALA A 77 6.63 1.21 13.14
CA ALA A 77 5.68 0.13 12.89
C ALA A 77 5.71 -0.31 11.43
N TRP A 78 5.70 -1.61 11.21
CA TRP A 78 5.57 -2.23 9.88
C TRP A 78 4.16 -2.74 9.69
N THR A 79 3.64 -2.55 8.47
CA THR A 79 2.37 -3.14 8.07
C THR A 79 2.35 -3.50 6.58
N TYR A 80 1.64 -4.56 6.25
CA TYR A 80 1.29 -5.00 4.91
C TYR A 80 -0.08 -5.67 4.95
N TRP A 81 -0.70 -5.87 3.79
CA TRP A 81 -2.10 -6.30 3.74
C TRP A 81 -2.37 -7.59 4.51
N THR A 82 -1.57 -8.63 4.33
CA THR A 82 -1.78 -9.94 4.96
C THR A 82 -1.20 -10.07 6.37
N LEU A 83 -0.62 -9.00 6.93
CA LEU A 83 0.00 -9.04 8.26
C LEU A 83 -0.97 -9.53 9.34
N GLY A 84 -2.24 -9.09 9.30
CA GLY A 84 -3.24 -9.53 10.28
C GLY A 84 -3.42 -11.04 10.29
N SER A 85 -3.50 -11.68 9.11
CA SER A 85 -3.55 -13.13 8.99
C SER A 85 -2.25 -13.79 9.44
N ASP A 86 -1.10 -13.23 9.09
CA ASP A 86 0.20 -13.78 9.48
C ASP A 86 0.43 -13.74 11.00
N LEU A 87 -0.20 -12.78 11.69
CA LEU A 87 -0.14 -12.66 13.14
C LEU A 87 -1.16 -13.54 13.88
N CYS A 88 -2.15 -14.10 13.18
CA CYS A 88 -3.07 -15.08 13.72
C CYS A 88 -2.45 -16.48 13.71
N ASP A 89 -2.99 -17.35 14.59
CA ASP A 89 -2.61 -18.74 14.61
C ASP A 89 -3.16 -19.44 13.35
N GLY A 90 -2.31 -20.15 12.64
CA GLY A 90 -2.64 -20.84 11.40
C GLY A 90 -1.57 -20.72 10.31
N GLY A 91 -1.57 -21.67 9.39
CA GLY A 91 -0.62 -21.77 8.28
C GLY A 91 -1.09 -20.95 7.07
N GLN A 92 -0.93 -19.64 7.11
CA GLN A 92 -1.24 -18.81 5.95
C GLN A 92 -0.21 -18.98 4.83
N PRO A 93 -0.64 -19.08 3.55
CA PRO A 93 0.28 -19.14 2.43
C PRO A 93 1.28 -17.99 2.45
N GLY A 94 2.58 -18.30 2.26
CA GLY A 94 3.65 -17.33 2.25
C GLY A 94 4.04 -16.72 3.61
N LYS A 95 3.41 -17.12 4.73
CA LYS A 95 3.72 -16.60 6.07
C LYS A 95 5.17 -16.87 6.47
N ALA A 96 5.64 -18.08 6.25
CA ALA A 96 7.01 -18.47 6.61
C ALA A 96 8.05 -17.67 5.80
N GLU A 97 7.82 -17.51 4.51
CA GLU A 97 8.69 -16.78 3.58
C GLU A 97 8.71 -15.29 3.93
N ARG A 98 7.57 -14.68 4.22
CA ARG A 98 7.50 -13.29 4.71
C ARG A 98 8.20 -13.13 6.06
N GLY A 99 8.07 -14.11 6.95
CA GLY A 99 8.79 -14.14 8.23
C GLY A 99 10.32 -14.16 8.05
N LEU A 100 10.83 -14.97 7.10
CA LEU A 100 12.24 -15.00 6.74
C LEU A 100 12.71 -13.69 6.12
N PHE A 101 11.92 -13.13 5.21
CA PHE A 101 12.18 -11.83 4.59
C PHE A 101 12.34 -10.72 5.64
N PHE A 102 11.40 -10.58 6.57
CA PHE A 102 11.49 -9.55 7.61
C PHE A 102 12.63 -9.79 8.58
N ARG A 103 12.93 -11.04 8.92
CA ARG A 103 14.10 -11.36 9.76
C ARG A 103 15.39 -10.87 9.12
N ARG A 104 15.60 -11.20 7.83
CA ARG A 104 16.75 -10.71 7.05
C ARG A 104 16.76 -9.19 6.99
N LEU A 105 15.66 -8.56 6.62
CA LEU A 105 15.56 -7.12 6.47
C LEU A 105 15.88 -6.36 7.77
N LEU A 106 15.35 -6.81 8.90
CA LEU A 106 15.65 -6.18 10.19
C LEU A 106 17.11 -6.38 10.62
N GLN A 107 17.69 -7.51 10.27
CA GLN A 107 19.12 -7.78 10.47
C GLN A 107 20.00 -6.87 9.60
N ASP A 108 19.67 -6.72 8.32
CA ASP A 108 20.40 -5.85 7.38
C ASP A 108 20.26 -4.35 7.71
N LEU A 109 19.16 -3.94 8.35
CA LEU A 109 18.99 -2.59 8.89
C LEU A 109 19.84 -2.34 10.13
N GLY A 110 20.15 -3.35 10.92
CA GLY A 110 21.06 -3.27 12.07
C GLY A 110 20.61 -2.38 13.23
N HIS A 111 19.32 -2.08 13.34
CA HIS A 111 18.80 -1.20 14.39
C HIS A 111 18.68 -1.92 15.74
N PRO A 112 18.77 -1.20 16.88
CA PRO A 112 18.61 -1.77 18.20
C PRO A 112 17.29 -2.51 18.38
N GLN A 113 17.28 -3.52 19.22
CA GLN A 113 16.08 -4.25 19.62
C GLN A 113 15.03 -3.26 20.21
N GLY A 114 13.76 -3.44 19.85
CA GLY A 114 12.68 -2.55 20.27
C GLY A 114 12.46 -1.33 19.35
N THR A 115 13.32 -1.13 18.34
CA THR A 115 13.10 -0.07 17.35
C THR A 115 11.87 -0.37 16.49
N HIS A 116 11.69 -1.64 16.10
CA HIS A 116 10.66 -2.08 15.16
C HIS A 116 9.53 -2.83 15.86
N THR A 117 8.31 -2.60 15.38
CA THR A 117 7.11 -3.35 15.76
C THR A 117 6.28 -3.69 14.53
N PHE A 118 5.36 -4.64 14.66
CA PHE A 118 4.43 -5.02 13.59
C PHE A 118 3.01 -4.76 14.07
N TRP A 119 2.28 -3.93 13.32
CA TRP A 119 0.91 -3.56 13.64
C TRP A 119 0.03 -3.67 12.41
N PRO A 120 -1.01 -4.54 12.40
CA PRO A 120 -1.79 -4.81 11.21
C PRO A 120 -2.74 -3.65 10.88
N VAL A 121 -3.00 -3.44 9.58
CA VAL A 121 -4.01 -2.51 9.07
C VAL A 121 -5.39 -3.17 8.95
N CYS A 122 -5.42 -4.50 8.96
CA CYS A 122 -6.64 -5.31 8.91
C CYS A 122 -6.44 -6.57 9.75
N LEU A 123 -7.53 -7.12 10.24
CA LEU A 123 -7.58 -8.43 10.89
C LEU A 123 -8.59 -9.33 10.16
N PRO A 124 -8.42 -10.66 10.19
CA PRO A 124 -9.44 -11.56 9.71
C PRO A 124 -10.69 -11.47 10.59
N ASP A 125 -11.86 -11.46 9.97
CA ASP A 125 -13.15 -11.64 10.65
C ASP A 125 -13.43 -13.12 10.95
N ALA A 126 -14.62 -13.41 11.50
CA ALA A 126 -15.02 -14.77 11.81
C ALA A 126 -15.09 -15.71 10.58
N GLY A 127 -15.24 -15.16 9.38
CA GLY A 127 -15.22 -15.89 8.12
C GLY A 127 -13.81 -16.02 7.52
N GLY A 128 -12.79 -15.42 8.16
CA GLY A 128 -11.42 -15.40 7.67
C GLY A 128 -11.12 -14.28 6.64
N GLU A 129 -12.12 -13.44 6.30
CA GLU A 129 -11.92 -12.30 5.42
C GLU A 129 -11.21 -11.15 6.12
N LEU A 130 -10.24 -10.54 5.44
CA LEU A 130 -9.50 -9.40 5.97
C LEU A 130 -10.38 -8.14 5.99
N ARG A 131 -10.63 -7.63 7.20
CA ARG A 131 -11.37 -6.38 7.44
C ARG A 131 -10.41 -5.29 7.90
N ALA A 132 -10.32 -4.24 7.10
CA ALA A 132 -9.50 -3.08 7.43
C ALA A 132 -10.27 -2.11 8.35
N ASP A 133 -9.56 -1.53 9.30
CA ASP A 133 -10.04 -0.42 10.11
C ASP A 133 -8.94 0.64 10.28
N ALA A 134 -9.03 1.69 9.48
CA ALA A 134 -8.06 2.78 9.52
C ALA A 134 -8.10 3.55 10.85
N GLY A 135 -9.27 3.67 11.49
CA GLY A 135 -9.40 4.33 12.78
C GLY A 135 -8.64 3.60 13.87
N ILE A 136 -8.84 2.28 13.98
CA ILE A 136 -8.13 1.43 14.93
C ILE A 136 -6.65 1.33 14.57
N PHE A 137 -6.31 1.21 13.28
CA PHE A 137 -4.92 1.17 12.84
C PHE A 137 -4.11 2.36 13.36
N TRP A 138 -4.58 3.60 13.09
CA TRP A 138 -3.88 4.81 13.54
C TRP A 138 -3.91 4.98 15.06
N SER A 139 -4.99 4.56 15.71
CA SER A 139 -5.10 4.57 17.17
C SER A 139 -4.12 3.59 17.82
N GLY A 140 -3.93 2.42 17.21
CA GLY A 140 -2.95 1.42 17.63
C GLY A 140 -1.52 1.92 17.52
N LEU A 141 -1.18 2.63 16.45
CA LEU A 141 0.13 3.29 16.33
C LEU A 141 0.36 4.32 17.46
N GLN A 142 -0.71 5.00 17.91
CA GLN A 142 -0.63 5.91 19.07
C GLN A 142 -0.40 5.13 20.36
N ALA A 143 -1.14 4.06 20.59
CA ALA A 143 -1.01 3.22 21.79
C ALA A 143 0.38 2.57 21.89
N LEU A 144 0.93 2.15 20.75
CA LEU A 144 2.27 1.58 20.62
C LEU A 144 3.40 2.63 20.64
N LYS A 145 3.07 3.91 20.71
CA LYS A 145 4.02 5.04 20.67
C LYS A 145 4.88 5.06 19.40
N ALA A 146 4.41 4.46 18.31
CA ALA A 146 5.10 4.47 17.04
C ALA A 146 5.11 5.88 16.45
N ARG A 147 6.28 6.39 16.12
CA ARG A 147 6.49 7.73 15.53
C ARG A 147 6.58 7.67 14.00
N GLY A 148 6.96 6.50 13.48
CA GLY A 148 7.02 6.21 12.06
C GLY A 148 6.25 4.94 11.71
N VAL A 149 5.78 4.85 10.47
CA VAL A 149 5.12 3.66 9.94
C VAL A 149 5.59 3.36 8.53
N ILE A 150 5.88 2.11 8.26
CA ILE A 150 6.25 1.61 6.95
C ILE A 150 5.07 0.79 6.41
N LEU A 151 4.49 1.28 5.33
CA LEU A 151 3.37 0.65 4.63
C LEU A 151 3.89 -0.07 3.39
N MET A 152 3.77 -1.39 3.35
CA MET A 152 4.18 -2.20 2.21
C MET A 152 2.97 -2.60 1.37
N GLY A 153 2.98 -2.15 0.12
CA GLY A 153 1.93 -2.41 -0.86
C GLY A 153 0.79 -1.39 -0.86
N SER A 154 0.21 -1.20 -2.04
CA SER A 154 -0.89 -0.25 -2.24
C SER A 154 -2.17 -0.66 -1.51
N ALA A 155 -2.39 -1.96 -1.28
CA ALA A 155 -3.53 -2.45 -0.53
C ALA A 155 -3.48 -1.98 0.93
N ALA A 156 -2.34 -2.16 1.62
CA ALA A 156 -2.15 -1.68 2.98
C ALA A 156 -2.28 -0.15 3.08
N ALA A 157 -1.72 0.58 2.12
CA ALA A 157 -1.78 2.04 2.13
C ALA A 157 -3.20 2.58 1.90
N ARG A 158 -4.00 1.95 1.02
CA ARG A 158 -5.43 2.27 0.87
C ARG A 158 -6.23 1.92 2.11
N ALA A 159 -5.98 0.76 2.70
CA ALA A 159 -6.62 0.32 3.95
C ALA A 159 -6.33 1.25 5.12
N ALA A 160 -5.14 1.85 5.18
CA ALA A 160 -4.77 2.89 6.13
C ALA A 160 -5.41 4.26 5.81
N ALA A 161 -6.22 4.37 4.76
CA ALA A 161 -6.86 5.60 4.30
C ALA A 161 -5.88 6.75 4.05
N LEU A 162 -4.69 6.45 3.51
CA LEU A 162 -3.75 7.49 3.09
C LEU A 162 -4.29 8.26 1.89
N PRO A 163 -4.32 9.60 1.96
CA PRO A 163 -4.82 10.43 0.86
C PRO A 163 -3.83 10.50 -0.30
N GLY A 164 -4.36 10.76 -1.49
CA GLY A 164 -3.60 11.09 -2.70
C GLY A 164 -2.86 9.92 -3.34
N LYS A 165 -1.97 10.25 -4.28
CA LYS A 165 -1.19 9.25 -5.03
C LYS A 165 -0.16 8.59 -4.13
N LEU A 166 -0.09 7.27 -4.20
CA LEU A 166 0.80 6.43 -3.42
C LEU A 166 1.97 5.98 -4.31
N GLU A 167 3.11 6.63 -4.16
CA GLU A 167 4.33 6.28 -4.92
C GLU A 167 5.25 5.43 -4.04
N PRO A 168 5.72 4.26 -4.53
CA PRO A 168 6.71 3.47 -3.81
C PRO A 168 8.02 4.23 -3.61
N LEU A 169 8.74 3.92 -2.54
CA LEU A 169 9.98 4.56 -2.13
C LEU A 169 9.82 6.07 -1.88
N SER A 170 8.66 6.45 -1.37
CA SER A 170 8.33 7.82 -0.98
C SER A 170 8.00 7.90 0.51
N HIS A 171 7.96 9.12 1.01
CA HIS A 171 7.50 9.36 2.37
C HIS A 171 6.64 10.62 2.46
N ARG A 172 5.83 10.67 3.51
CA ARG A 172 5.02 11.84 3.87
C ARG A 172 4.81 11.91 5.38
N VAL A 173 4.27 13.02 5.83
CA VAL A 173 3.73 13.11 7.18
C VAL A 173 2.21 12.94 7.11
N PHE A 174 1.66 12.10 7.97
CA PHE A 174 0.24 11.90 8.10
C PHE A 174 -0.11 11.61 9.57
N ARG A 175 -1.11 12.28 10.11
CA ARG A 175 -1.52 12.19 11.53
C ARG A 175 -0.33 12.32 12.50
N GLY A 176 0.57 13.26 12.22
CA GLY A 176 1.74 13.53 13.03
C GLY A 176 2.85 12.45 12.98
N ARG A 177 2.78 11.49 12.08
CA ARG A 177 3.76 10.41 11.91
C ARG A 177 4.43 10.48 10.55
N ARG A 178 5.69 10.08 10.50
CA ARG A 178 6.36 9.85 9.23
C ARG A 178 5.91 8.51 8.65
N VAL A 179 5.40 8.54 7.44
CA VAL A 179 4.89 7.37 6.71
C VAL A 179 5.78 7.12 5.51
N TRP A 180 6.39 5.94 5.44
CA TRP A 180 7.12 5.47 4.27
C TRP A 180 6.27 4.47 3.50
N ILE A 181 6.23 4.63 2.19
CA ILE A 181 5.45 3.80 1.29
C ILE A 181 6.41 2.95 0.48
N LEU A 182 6.28 1.64 0.60
CA LEU A 182 7.10 0.68 -0.13
C LEU A 182 6.24 -0.13 -1.11
N ARG A 183 6.89 -0.87 -1.98
CA ARG A 183 6.22 -1.89 -2.80
C ARG A 183 5.71 -3.02 -1.92
N ASP A 184 4.87 -3.87 -2.49
CA ASP A 184 4.37 -5.07 -1.79
C ASP A 184 5.52 -5.99 -1.36
N VAL A 185 5.36 -6.65 -0.20
CA VAL A 185 6.40 -7.51 0.39
C VAL A 185 6.77 -8.67 -0.52
N ASP A 186 5.80 -9.27 -1.20
CA ASP A 186 6.06 -10.42 -2.08
C ASP A 186 6.87 -9.99 -3.32
N LEU A 187 6.65 -8.77 -3.85
CA LEU A 187 7.47 -8.21 -4.92
C LEU A 187 8.91 -7.90 -4.50
N MET A 188 9.15 -7.61 -3.22
CA MET A 188 10.49 -7.34 -2.69
C MET A 188 11.25 -8.64 -2.40
N ARG A 189 10.52 -9.65 -1.93
CA ARG A 189 11.09 -10.95 -1.57
C ARG A 189 11.70 -11.67 -2.78
N ASP A 190 11.02 -11.58 -3.92
CA ASP A 190 11.34 -12.37 -5.10
C ASP A 190 12.30 -11.66 -6.08
N ASP A 191 12.75 -10.43 -5.75
CA ASP A 191 13.62 -9.61 -6.60
C ASP A 191 14.73 -8.94 -5.78
N ALA A 192 15.95 -9.45 -5.92
CA ALA A 192 17.12 -8.96 -5.19
C ALA A 192 17.42 -7.48 -5.45
N ALA A 193 17.29 -7.00 -6.70
CA ALA A 193 17.57 -5.61 -7.04
C ALA A 193 16.56 -4.66 -6.39
N ARG A 194 15.28 -5.06 -6.30
CA ARG A 194 14.26 -4.28 -5.58
C ARG A 194 14.49 -4.32 -4.08
N TYR A 195 14.95 -5.45 -3.55
CA TYR A 195 15.31 -5.56 -2.15
C TYR A 195 16.43 -4.58 -1.80
N ASP A 196 17.52 -4.56 -2.57
CA ASP A 196 18.68 -3.69 -2.34
C ASP A 196 18.28 -2.20 -2.45
N GLN A 197 17.47 -1.85 -3.44
CA GLN A 197 16.94 -0.49 -3.60
C GLN A 197 16.10 -0.07 -2.38
N MET A 198 15.22 -0.94 -1.90
CA MET A 198 14.41 -0.71 -0.71
C MET A 198 15.27 -0.57 0.55
N LEU A 199 16.26 -1.46 0.72
CA LEU A 199 17.17 -1.43 1.87
C LEU A 199 17.94 -0.12 1.92
N ALA A 200 18.54 0.31 0.80
CA ALA A 200 19.24 1.58 0.70
C ALA A 200 18.33 2.77 1.02
N PHE A 201 17.10 2.77 0.49
CA PHE A 201 16.10 3.78 0.81
C PHE A 201 15.80 3.83 2.31
N LEU A 202 15.56 2.68 2.94
CA LEU A 202 15.24 2.60 4.37
C LEU A 202 16.40 3.00 5.26
N GLN A 203 17.63 2.57 4.94
CA GLN A 203 18.82 2.98 5.68
C GLN A 203 18.95 4.50 5.71
N ASN A 204 18.85 5.17 4.57
CA ASN A 204 18.88 6.63 4.50
C ASN A 204 17.71 7.29 5.25
N ALA A 205 16.50 6.79 5.04
CA ALA A 205 15.28 7.36 5.61
C ALA A 205 15.22 7.22 7.14
N LEU A 206 15.63 6.07 7.67
CA LEU A 206 15.59 5.78 9.10
C LEU A 206 16.78 6.35 9.86
N GLN A 207 17.95 6.50 9.22
CA GLN A 207 19.12 7.10 9.84
C GLN A 207 18.84 8.52 10.37
N SER A 208 18.05 9.31 9.62
CA SER A 208 17.66 10.67 10.02
C SER A 208 16.48 10.70 10.99
N PHE A 209 15.79 9.59 11.19
CA PHE A 209 14.58 9.49 11.98
C PHE A 209 14.80 8.88 13.37
N LEU A 210 15.71 7.93 13.49
CA LEU A 210 16.02 7.26 14.75
C LEU A 210 16.96 8.13 15.61
N PRO A 211 16.78 8.17 16.92
CA PRO A 211 17.73 8.82 17.80
C PRO A 211 19.09 8.09 17.71
N ARG A 212 20.17 8.87 17.72
CA ARG A 212 21.54 8.36 17.81
C ARG A 212 21.82 7.85 19.22
#